data_099ec5b92c67314fb491cfb7c8dfde23
#
_entry.id   099ec5b92c67314fb491cfb7c8dfde23
#
_cell.length_a   1.000
_cell.length_b   1.000
_cell.length_c   1.000
_cell.angle_alpha   90.00
_cell.angle_beta   90.00
_cell.angle_gamma   90.00
#
_symmetry.space_group_name_H-M   'P 1'
#
loop_
_entity.id
_entity.type
_entity.pdbx_description
1 polymer ?
#
loop_
_entity_poly.entity_id
_entity_poly.type
_entity_poly.pdbx_seq_one_letter_code
_entity_poly.pdbx_strand_id
1 'polypeptide(L)'
;LWSRGLGDVYKRQMSNVLLLKVLLTNEKFAIATASNGRQALEQVEKENPDLVLLDVMMPDMSGFEVAQHLKSNPNTADIPIIFLTALNSTADIVKGFQVGANDFISKPFNKEELIIRVTHQISLVAAKRLILSKTEELQRTIAGRDKLYSVIAHDLRSPMGSIKMVLNMLILNLPSEKIGAEMYELLTMACLLYTSDAADE
;
A
#
# COMPACT_ATOMS: atom_id res chain seq x y z
N LEU A 1 -16.28 41.58 -32.27
CA LEU A 1 -15.27 41.76 -31.19
C LEU A 1 -15.32 40.67 -30.10
N TRP A 2 -15.71 39.46 -30.47
CA TRP A 2 -16.06 38.45 -29.43
C TRP A 2 -15.33 37.11 -29.53
N SER A 3 -14.25 36.98 -30.26
CA SER A 3 -13.63 35.67 -30.49
C SER A 3 -12.13 35.56 -30.28
N ARG A 4 -11.42 36.60 -29.84
CA ARG A 4 -9.94 36.56 -29.78
C ARG A 4 -9.36 36.01 -28.46
N GLY A 5 -10.07 36.03 -27.34
CA GLY A 5 -9.50 35.62 -26.05
C GLY A 5 -9.70 34.14 -25.71
N LEU A 6 -10.91 33.63 -25.87
CA LEU A 6 -11.26 32.26 -25.51
C LEU A 6 -10.73 31.20 -26.48
N GLY A 7 -10.71 31.53 -27.79
CA GLY A 7 -10.17 30.61 -28.80
C GLY A 7 -8.67 30.38 -28.69
N ASP A 8 -7.92 31.40 -28.26
CA ASP A 8 -6.46 31.29 -28.13
C ASP A 8 -6.06 30.49 -26.87
N VAL A 9 -6.82 30.62 -25.77
CA VAL A 9 -6.63 29.81 -24.55
C VAL A 9 -6.96 28.37 -24.86
N TYR A 10 -8.07 28.08 -25.51
CA TYR A 10 -8.47 26.72 -25.88
C TYR A 10 -7.48 26.06 -26.85
N LYS A 11 -7.01 26.78 -27.87
CA LYS A 11 -5.96 26.28 -28.77
C LYS A 11 -4.64 25.98 -28.06
N ARG A 12 -4.22 26.83 -27.11
CA ARG A 12 -3.01 26.59 -26.30
C ARG A 12 -3.14 25.38 -25.42
N GLN A 13 -4.30 25.16 -24.80
CA GLN A 13 -4.56 23.97 -23.98
C GLN A 13 -4.55 22.69 -24.82
N MET A 14 -5.22 22.69 -25.97
CA MET A 14 -5.20 21.57 -26.93
C MET A 14 -3.78 21.25 -27.42
N SER A 15 -2.98 22.27 -27.68
CA SER A 15 -1.58 22.08 -28.08
C SER A 15 -0.74 21.47 -27.00
N ASN A 16 -0.94 21.87 -25.73
CA ASN A 16 -0.23 21.30 -24.59
C ASN A 16 -0.60 19.84 -24.34
N VAL A 17 -1.89 19.50 -24.40
CA VAL A 17 -2.37 18.11 -24.26
C VAL A 17 -1.81 17.22 -25.36
N LEU A 18 -1.81 17.71 -26.62
CA LEU A 18 -1.25 16.96 -27.74
C LEU A 18 0.26 16.76 -27.60
N LEU A 19 0.99 17.79 -27.18
CA LEU A 19 2.43 17.71 -26.93
C LEU A 19 2.74 16.69 -25.85
N LEU A 20 2.04 16.75 -24.70
CA LEU A 20 2.18 15.77 -23.61
C LEU A 20 1.90 14.35 -24.07
N LYS A 21 0.82 14.16 -24.86
CA LYS A 21 0.50 12.85 -25.43
C LYS A 21 1.64 12.30 -26.27
N VAL A 22 2.19 13.10 -27.18
CA VAL A 22 3.31 12.68 -28.04
C VAL A 22 4.55 12.36 -27.21
N LEU A 23 4.94 13.22 -26.27
CA LEU A 23 6.12 13.03 -25.44
C LEU A 23 6.03 11.75 -24.60
N LEU A 24 4.91 11.53 -23.92
CA LEU A 24 4.73 10.40 -23.02
C LEU A 24 4.47 9.09 -23.78
N THR A 25 3.80 9.13 -24.96
CA THR A 25 3.65 7.94 -25.81
C THR A 25 5.01 7.45 -26.32
N ASN A 26 5.93 8.36 -26.65
CA ASN A 26 7.29 7.99 -27.05
C ASN A 26 8.07 7.27 -25.95
N GLU A 27 7.75 7.55 -24.69
CA GLU A 27 8.29 6.84 -23.51
C GLU A 27 7.49 5.57 -23.13
N LYS A 28 6.59 5.11 -24.02
CA LYS A 28 5.79 3.89 -23.89
C LYS A 28 4.70 3.94 -22.78
N PHE A 29 4.28 5.12 -22.33
CA PHE A 29 3.13 5.26 -21.45
C PHE A 29 1.82 5.12 -22.24
N ALA A 30 0.83 4.44 -21.67
CA ALA A 30 -0.54 4.45 -22.15
C ALA A 30 -1.22 5.76 -21.68
N ILE A 31 -1.84 6.50 -22.60
CA ILE A 31 -2.33 7.86 -22.33
C ILE A 31 -3.82 7.95 -22.64
N ALA A 32 -4.61 8.30 -21.62
CA ALA A 32 -5.96 8.82 -21.78
C ALA A 32 -5.93 10.35 -21.65
N THR A 33 -6.82 11.05 -22.34
CA THR A 33 -6.88 12.52 -22.32
C THR A 33 -8.29 12.99 -22.03
N ALA A 34 -8.39 14.11 -21.30
CA ALA A 34 -9.64 14.80 -21.03
C ALA A 34 -9.49 16.29 -21.37
N SER A 35 -10.55 16.93 -21.81
CA SER A 35 -10.56 18.33 -22.23
C SER A 35 -11.11 19.30 -21.18
N ASN A 36 -11.74 18.78 -20.12
CA ASN A 36 -12.26 19.55 -18.99
C ASN A 36 -12.31 18.70 -17.71
N GLY A 37 -12.62 19.34 -16.57
CA GLY A 37 -12.59 18.67 -15.26
C GLY A 37 -13.60 17.52 -15.14
N ARG A 38 -14.82 17.68 -15.67
CA ARG A 38 -15.85 16.63 -15.63
C ARG A 38 -15.40 15.39 -16.40
N GLN A 39 -14.92 15.58 -17.62
CA GLN A 39 -14.40 14.49 -18.44
C GLN A 39 -13.16 13.84 -17.79
N ALA A 40 -12.33 14.61 -17.09
CA ALA A 40 -11.20 14.05 -16.35
C ALA A 40 -11.65 13.10 -15.25
N LEU A 41 -12.67 13.46 -14.46
CA LEU A 41 -13.24 12.59 -13.42
C LEU A 41 -13.80 11.29 -14.03
N GLU A 42 -14.60 11.39 -15.09
CA GLU A 42 -15.16 10.22 -15.80
C GLU A 42 -14.06 9.28 -16.35
N GLN A 43 -13.00 9.86 -16.94
CA GLN A 43 -11.90 9.08 -17.48
C GLN A 43 -11.08 8.40 -16.36
N VAL A 44 -10.85 9.06 -15.23
CA VAL A 44 -10.14 8.46 -14.10
C VAL A 44 -10.91 7.28 -13.52
N GLU A 45 -12.22 7.39 -13.38
CA GLU A 45 -13.07 6.30 -12.90
C GLU A 45 -13.08 5.10 -13.87
N LYS A 46 -13.09 5.37 -15.17
CA LYS A 46 -13.14 4.34 -16.21
C LYS A 46 -11.81 3.61 -16.39
N GLU A 47 -10.71 4.36 -16.48
CA GLU A 47 -9.40 3.84 -16.87
C GLU A 47 -8.52 3.46 -15.68
N ASN A 48 -8.84 3.96 -14.46
CA ASN A 48 -8.07 3.77 -13.23
C ASN A 48 -6.55 3.98 -13.44
N PRO A 49 -6.12 5.18 -13.83
CA PRO A 49 -4.75 5.44 -14.24
C PRO A 49 -3.77 5.37 -13.07
N ASP A 50 -2.50 5.10 -13.35
CA ASP A 50 -1.41 5.11 -12.37
C ASP A 50 -0.95 6.51 -11.97
N LEU A 51 -1.31 7.53 -12.75
CA LEU A 51 -0.93 8.94 -12.53
C LEU A 51 -1.88 9.87 -13.28
N VAL A 52 -2.20 11.01 -12.68
CA VAL A 52 -2.95 12.08 -13.33
C VAL A 52 -2.06 13.32 -13.50
N LEU A 53 -1.90 13.79 -14.73
CA LEU A 53 -1.35 15.11 -15.03
C LEU A 53 -2.51 16.10 -15.17
N LEU A 54 -2.59 17.11 -14.33
CA LEU A 54 -3.76 17.94 -14.18
C LEU A 54 -3.42 19.42 -14.34
N ASP A 55 -3.99 20.06 -15.35
CA ASP A 55 -3.86 21.51 -15.49
C ASP A 55 -4.64 22.21 -14.38
N VAL A 56 -4.03 23.18 -13.72
CA VAL A 56 -4.71 24.00 -12.70
C VAL A 56 -5.78 24.89 -13.31
N MET A 57 -5.48 25.48 -14.46
CA MET A 57 -6.36 26.43 -15.14
C MET A 57 -7.16 25.74 -16.23
N MET A 58 -8.33 25.23 -15.87
CA MET A 58 -9.28 24.63 -16.82
C MET A 58 -10.61 25.39 -16.81
N PRO A 59 -11.37 25.38 -17.94
CA PRO A 59 -12.72 25.93 -17.96
C PRO A 59 -13.67 25.07 -17.09
N ASP A 60 -14.72 25.67 -16.60
CA ASP A 60 -15.83 25.09 -15.81
C ASP A 60 -15.45 24.58 -14.41
N MET A 61 -14.37 23.82 -14.30
CA MET A 61 -13.89 23.25 -13.03
C MET A 61 -12.36 23.36 -13.01
N SER A 62 -11.81 23.97 -11.97
CA SER A 62 -10.35 24.10 -11.79
C SER A 62 -9.71 22.76 -11.48
N GLY A 63 -8.40 22.62 -11.79
CA GLY A 63 -7.65 21.42 -11.43
C GLY A 63 -7.65 21.14 -9.92
N PHE A 64 -7.71 22.17 -9.08
CA PHE A 64 -7.80 21.98 -7.63
C PHE A 64 -9.13 21.32 -7.22
N GLU A 65 -10.24 21.68 -7.83
CA GLU A 65 -11.54 21.05 -7.57
C GLU A 65 -11.55 19.60 -8.06
N VAL A 66 -11.00 19.31 -9.23
CA VAL A 66 -10.84 17.94 -9.72
C VAL A 66 -9.99 17.11 -8.74
N ALA A 67 -8.85 17.65 -8.30
CA ALA A 67 -7.97 16.97 -7.34
C ALA A 67 -8.71 16.69 -6.02
N GLN A 68 -9.49 17.65 -5.50
CA GLN A 68 -10.27 17.49 -4.30
C GLN A 68 -11.31 16.35 -4.45
N HIS A 69 -12.00 16.28 -5.58
CA HIS A 69 -12.94 15.19 -5.88
C HIS A 69 -12.23 13.83 -5.91
N LEU A 70 -11.10 13.73 -6.62
CA LEU A 70 -10.32 12.48 -6.68
C LEU A 70 -9.81 12.05 -5.32
N LYS A 71 -9.31 12.98 -4.50
CA LYS A 71 -8.76 12.67 -3.16
C LYS A 71 -9.85 12.38 -2.11
N SER A 72 -11.08 12.81 -2.34
CA SER A 72 -12.22 12.50 -1.47
C SER A 72 -12.86 11.14 -1.75
N ASN A 73 -12.61 10.54 -2.92
CA ASN A 73 -13.13 9.23 -3.30
C ASN A 73 -12.12 8.13 -2.94
N PRO A 74 -12.45 7.16 -2.06
CA PRO A 74 -11.54 6.08 -1.64
C PRO A 74 -10.94 5.28 -2.80
N ASN A 75 -11.65 5.14 -3.92
CA ASN A 75 -11.18 4.38 -5.08
C ASN A 75 -10.11 5.11 -5.87
N THR A 76 -10.04 6.43 -5.80
CA THR A 76 -9.11 7.27 -6.57
C THR A 76 -8.15 8.08 -5.71
N ALA A 77 -8.33 8.09 -4.39
CA ALA A 77 -7.53 8.89 -3.45
C ALA A 77 -6.03 8.57 -3.51
N ASP A 78 -5.68 7.32 -3.79
CA ASP A 78 -4.30 6.85 -3.88
C ASP A 78 -3.60 7.19 -5.21
N ILE A 79 -4.35 7.61 -6.24
CA ILE A 79 -3.78 7.98 -7.54
C ILE A 79 -2.96 9.27 -7.37
N PRO A 80 -1.67 9.29 -7.70
CA PRO A 80 -0.87 10.49 -7.63
C PRO A 80 -1.30 11.53 -8.66
N ILE A 81 -1.23 12.79 -8.25
CA ILE A 81 -1.58 13.95 -9.09
C ILE A 81 -0.36 14.85 -9.22
N ILE A 82 0.03 15.16 -10.45
CA ILE A 82 1.01 16.19 -10.76
C ILE A 82 0.26 17.37 -11.41
N PHE A 83 0.34 18.55 -10.80
CA PHE A 83 -0.23 19.74 -11.39
C PHE A 83 0.67 20.33 -12.48
N LEU A 84 0.07 20.70 -13.60
CA LEU A 84 0.68 21.53 -14.63
C LEU A 84 0.21 22.97 -14.43
N THR A 85 1.09 23.88 -14.07
CA THR A 85 0.70 25.22 -13.67
C THR A 85 1.53 26.33 -14.31
N ALA A 86 0.89 27.42 -14.69
CA ALA A 86 1.55 28.68 -14.99
C ALA A 86 1.66 29.58 -13.75
N LEU A 87 1.10 29.14 -12.60
CA LEU A 87 1.08 29.88 -11.37
C LEU A 87 2.43 29.70 -10.64
N ASN A 88 3.12 30.80 -10.41
CA ASN A 88 4.42 30.83 -9.74
C ASN A 88 4.31 31.35 -8.30
N SER A 89 3.08 31.54 -7.78
CA SER A 89 2.89 32.01 -6.41
C SER A 89 3.08 30.88 -5.42
N THR A 90 3.79 31.15 -4.34
CA THR A 90 3.94 30.19 -3.21
C THR A 90 2.60 29.76 -2.65
N ALA A 91 1.59 30.65 -2.65
CA ALA A 91 0.24 30.36 -2.15
C ALA A 91 -0.46 29.26 -2.99
N ASP A 92 -0.33 29.28 -4.32
CA ASP A 92 -0.94 28.27 -5.18
C ASP A 92 -0.26 26.90 -5.04
N ILE A 93 1.05 26.88 -4.87
CA ILE A 93 1.82 25.67 -4.61
C ILE A 93 1.36 25.05 -3.27
N VAL A 94 1.28 25.86 -2.21
CA VAL A 94 0.80 25.40 -0.90
C VAL A 94 -0.62 24.86 -0.98
N LYS A 95 -1.53 25.59 -1.64
CA LYS A 95 -2.90 25.14 -1.87
C LYS A 95 -2.96 23.79 -2.58
N GLY A 96 -2.14 23.59 -3.60
CA GLY A 96 -2.11 22.35 -4.34
C GLY A 96 -1.65 21.15 -3.47
N PHE A 97 -0.62 21.32 -2.64
CA PHE A 97 -0.24 20.27 -1.69
C PHE A 97 -1.33 20.00 -0.65
N GLN A 98 -2.04 21.04 -0.20
CA GLN A 98 -3.15 20.88 0.76
C GLN A 98 -4.31 20.07 0.17
N VAL A 99 -4.59 20.15 -1.13
CA VAL A 99 -5.61 19.32 -1.80
C VAL A 99 -5.08 17.93 -2.18
N GLY A 100 -3.83 17.59 -1.83
CA GLY A 100 -3.27 16.26 -1.98
C GLY A 100 -2.47 16.02 -3.27
N ALA A 101 -1.95 17.08 -3.90
CA ALA A 101 -1.02 16.90 -5.01
C ALA A 101 0.29 16.25 -4.56
N ASN A 102 0.86 15.46 -5.44
CA ASN A 102 2.13 14.78 -5.22
C ASN A 102 3.32 15.57 -5.78
N ASP A 103 3.10 16.37 -6.83
CA ASP A 103 4.15 17.20 -7.45
C ASP A 103 3.56 18.31 -8.34
N PHE A 104 4.44 19.20 -8.83
CA PHE A 104 4.11 20.31 -9.72
C PHE A 104 5.11 20.41 -10.87
N ILE A 105 4.63 20.81 -12.02
CA ILE A 105 5.44 21.15 -13.18
C ILE A 105 5.01 22.53 -13.68
N SER A 106 5.96 23.47 -13.72
CA SER A 106 5.69 24.82 -14.22
C SER A 106 5.61 24.86 -15.74
N LYS A 107 4.70 25.67 -16.28
CA LYS A 107 4.62 25.98 -17.71
C LYS A 107 5.43 27.25 -18.03
N PRO A 108 6.20 27.28 -19.12
CA PRO A 108 6.43 26.21 -20.09
C PRO A 108 7.33 25.10 -19.49
N PHE A 109 6.93 23.83 -19.65
CA PHE A 109 7.68 22.71 -19.09
C PHE A 109 8.77 22.21 -20.05
N ASN A 110 9.87 21.76 -19.46
CA ASN A 110 10.94 21.06 -20.15
C ASN A 110 10.58 19.58 -20.29
N LYS A 111 10.91 18.97 -21.45
CA LYS A 111 10.63 17.57 -21.73
C LYS A 111 11.29 16.65 -20.69
N GLU A 112 12.56 16.88 -20.41
CA GLU A 112 13.35 16.05 -19.49
C GLU A 112 12.79 16.11 -18.06
N GLU A 113 12.42 17.31 -17.59
CA GLU A 113 11.81 17.51 -16.28
C GLU A 113 10.47 16.75 -16.18
N LEU A 114 9.61 16.87 -17.19
CA LEU A 114 8.32 16.17 -17.24
C LEU A 114 8.52 14.65 -17.12
N ILE A 115 9.40 14.08 -17.97
CA ILE A 115 9.64 12.62 -17.98
C ILE A 115 10.21 12.15 -16.65
N ILE A 116 11.18 12.86 -16.06
CA ILE A 116 11.77 12.50 -14.77
C ILE A 116 10.69 12.49 -13.68
N ARG A 117 9.86 13.51 -13.57
CA ARG A 117 8.82 13.60 -12.54
C ARG A 117 7.74 12.54 -12.72
N VAL A 118 7.27 12.30 -13.94
CA VAL A 118 6.30 11.25 -14.25
C VAL A 118 6.87 9.87 -13.90
N THR A 119 8.08 9.56 -14.38
CA THR A 119 8.73 8.27 -14.12
C THR A 119 8.94 8.05 -12.63
N HIS A 120 9.35 9.08 -11.88
CA HIS A 120 9.53 9.00 -10.44
C HIS A 120 8.20 8.66 -9.73
N GLN A 121 7.10 9.34 -10.06
CA GLN A 121 5.80 9.03 -9.43
C GLN A 121 5.30 7.63 -9.80
N ILE A 122 5.43 7.21 -11.04
CA ILE A 122 5.07 5.84 -11.46
C ILE A 122 5.91 4.79 -10.72
N SER A 123 7.22 5.05 -10.53
CA SER A 123 8.09 4.15 -9.76
C SER A 123 7.64 4.02 -8.29
N LEU A 124 7.22 5.13 -7.67
CA LEU A 124 6.67 5.12 -6.31
C LEU A 124 5.37 4.30 -6.21
N VAL A 125 4.47 4.43 -7.19
CA VAL A 125 3.24 3.61 -7.26
C VAL A 125 3.58 2.14 -7.39
N ALA A 126 4.50 1.77 -8.28
CA ALA A 126 4.94 0.40 -8.46
C ALA A 126 5.57 -0.18 -7.19
N ALA A 127 6.43 0.58 -6.51
CA ALA A 127 7.02 0.19 -5.24
C ALA A 127 5.97 -0.01 -4.14
N LYS A 128 5.00 0.91 -4.01
CA LYS A 128 3.89 0.79 -3.05
C LYS A 128 3.09 -0.50 -3.29
N ARG A 129 2.73 -0.79 -4.53
CA ARG A 129 2.00 -2.02 -4.90
C ARG A 129 2.79 -3.28 -4.58
N LEU A 130 4.10 -3.28 -4.85
CA LEU A 130 4.96 -4.42 -4.53
C LEU A 130 5.05 -4.65 -3.02
N ILE A 131 5.21 -3.59 -2.22
CA ILE A 131 5.24 -3.69 -0.76
C ILE A 131 3.93 -4.27 -0.23
N LEU A 132 2.77 -3.76 -0.68
CA LEU A 132 1.46 -4.27 -0.26
C LEU A 132 1.30 -5.76 -0.61
N SER A 133 1.63 -6.16 -1.83
CA SER A 133 1.58 -7.56 -2.26
C SER A 133 2.47 -8.46 -1.40
N LYS A 134 3.71 -8.01 -1.08
CA LYS A 134 4.62 -8.78 -0.23
C LYS A 134 4.16 -8.84 1.23
N THR A 135 3.54 -7.80 1.73
CA THR A 135 2.96 -7.79 3.08
C THR A 135 1.83 -8.81 3.20
N GLU A 136 0.93 -8.86 2.20
CA GLU A 136 -0.14 -9.87 2.17
C GLU A 136 0.39 -11.30 2.08
N GLU A 137 1.42 -11.54 1.25
CA GLU A 137 2.06 -12.86 1.14
C GLU A 137 2.67 -13.29 2.48
N LEU A 138 3.39 -12.39 3.16
CA LEU A 138 3.97 -12.63 4.47
C LEU A 138 2.89 -12.92 5.53
N GLN A 139 1.82 -12.16 5.57
CA GLN A 139 0.71 -12.38 6.50
C GLN A 139 0.08 -13.77 6.32
N ARG A 140 -0.16 -14.19 5.06
CA ARG A 140 -0.67 -15.53 4.76
C ARG A 140 0.30 -16.62 5.23
N THR A 141 1.61 -16.42 5.03
CA THR A 141 2.64 -17.38 5.46
C THR A 141 2.68 -17.50 6.98
N ILE A 142 2.63 -16.36 7.71
CA ILE A 142 2.60 -16.34 9.18
C ILE A 142 1.34 -17.06 9.70
N ALA A 143 0.16 -16.74 9.17
CA ALA A 143 -1.08 -17.38 9.56
C ALA A 143 -1.06 -18.91 9.32
N GLY A 144 -0.48 -19.36 8.21
CA GLY A 144 -0.29 -20.78 7.91
C GLY A 144 0.64 -21.46 8.91
N ARG A 145 1.76 -20.82 9.26
CA ARG A 145 2.72 -21.30 10.25
C ARG A 145 2.07 -21.42 11.63
N ASP A 146 1.35 -20.40 12.06
CA ASP A 146 0.71 -20.37 13.39
C ASP A 146 -0.37 -21.46 13.52
N LYS A 147 -1.13 -21.69 12.44
CA LYS A 147 -2.05 -22.84 12.38
C LYS A 147 -1.34 -24.17 12.51
N LEU A 148 -0.18 -24.34 11.82
CA LEU A 148 0.63 -25.55 11.91
C LEU A 148 1.14 -25.77 13.34
N TYR A 149 1.68 -24.73 13.99
CA TYR A 149 2.11 -24.83 15.38
C TYR A 149 0.98 -25.20 16.33
N SER A 150 -0.22 -24.64 16.14
CA SER A 150 -1.39 -25.00 16.95
C SER A 150 -1.77 -26.48 16.81
N VAL A 151 -1.74 -27.01 15.57
CA VAL A 151 -2.01 -28.45 15.32
C VAL A 151 -0.95 -29.31 15.98
N ILE A 152 0.34 -29.01 15.80
CA ILE A 152 1.45 -29.75 16.40
C ILE A 152 1.35 -29.75 17.93
N ALA A 153 1.10 -28.59 18.54
CA ALA A 153 0.96 -28.46 19.99
C ALA A 153 -0.21 -29.31 20.52
N HIS A 154 -1.36 -29.30 19.80
CA HIS A 154 -2.51 -30.13 20.14
C HIS A 154 -2.17 -31.62 20.07
N ASP A 155 -1.53 -32.07 18.97
CA ASP A 155 -1.23 -33.49 18.74
C ASP A 155 -0.12 -34.02 19.68
N LEU A 156 0.78 -33.12 20.12
CA LEU A 156 1.79 -33.47 21.13
C LEU A 156 1.20 -33.52 22.55
N ARG A 157 0.18 -32.72 22.86
CA ARG A 157 -0.42 -32.66 24.20
C ARG A 157 -0.97 -34.00 24.67
N SER A 158 -1.60 -34.78 23.78
CA SER A 158 -2.18 -36.09 24.11
C SER A 158 -1.14 -37.14 24.50
N PRO A 159 -0.09 -37.46 23.72
CA PRO A 159 0.94 -38.43 24.12
C PRO A 159 1.76 -37.96 25.32
N MET A 160 2.02 -36.67 25.45
CA MET A 160 2.71 -36.12 26.62
C MET A 160 1.87 -36.25 27.88
N GLY A 161 0.54 -36.07 27.80
CA GLY A 161 -0.38 -36.34 28.91
C GLY A 161 -0.36 -37.82 29.36
N SER A 162 -0.29 -38.74 28.41
CA SER A 162 -0.18 -40.18 28.70
C SER A 162 1.14 -40.52 29.38
N ILE A 163 2.26 -39.96 28.94
CA ILE A 163 3.58 -40.13 29.58
C ILE A 163 3.54 -39.60 31.02
N LYS A 164 3.00 -38.42 31.25
CA LYS A 164 2.82 -37.85 32.58
C LYS A 164 1.99 -38.75 33.49
N MET A 165 0.91 -39.33 33.00
CA MET A 165 0.06 -40.23 33.74
C MET A 165 0.84 -41.49 34.19
N VAL A 166 1.64 -42.07 33.29
CA VAL A 166 2.51 -43.22 33.59
C VAL A 166 3.55 -42.86 34.64
N LEU A 167 4.24 -41.71 34.47
CA LEU A 167 5.23 -41.23 35.44
C LEU A 167 4.62 -41.02 36.84
N ASN A 168 3.45 -40.40 36.91
CA ASN A 168 2.72 -40.21 38.16
C ASN A 168 2.34 -41.57 38.82
N MET A 169 1.88 -42.53 38.02
CA MET A 169 1.59 -43.88 38.56
C MET A 169 2.86 -44.57 39.09
N LEU A 170 4.00 -44.40 38.42
CA LEU A 170 5.28 -44.96 38.93
C LEU A 170 5.69 -44.30 40.24
N ILE A 171 5.58 -43.00 40.39
CA ILE A 171 5.90 -42.26 41.62
C ILE A 171 4.99 -42.68 42.77
N LEU A 172 3.68 -42.88 42.53
CA LEU A 172 2.70 -43.24 43.57
C LEU A 172 2.80 -44.69 44.00
N ASN A 173 3.16 -45.60 43.10
CA ASN A 173 3.13 -47.05 43.38
C ASN A 173 4.50 -47.67 43.73
N LEU A 174 5.59 -46.92 43.51
CA LEU A 174 6.95 -47.39 43.82
C LEU A 174 7.55 -46.51 44.92
N PRO A 175 7.60 -46.99 46.19
CA PRO A 175 8.23 -46.22 47.25
C PRO A 175 9.72 -46.00 47.01
N SER A 176 10.23 -44.84 47.41
CA SER A 176 11.61 -44.41 47.22
C SER A 176 12.67 -45.42 47.63
N GLU A 177 12.35 -46.26 48.66
CA GLU A 177 13.22 -47.32 49.13
C GLU A 177 13.48 -48.43 48.09
N LYS A 178 12.58 -48.63 47.13
CA LYS A 178 12.72 -49.66 46.05
C LYS A 178 13.37 -49.17 44.76
N ILE A 179 13.33 -47.88 44.50
CA ILE A 179 13.88 -47.32 43.24
C ILE A 179 15.20 -46.59 43.44
N GLY A 180 15.62 -46.34 44.68
CA GLY A 180 16.75 -45.47 44.99
C GLY A 180 16.40 -43.97 44.93
N ALA A 181 16.99 -43.20 45.81
CA ALA A 181 16.65 -41.79 45.99
C ALA A 181 16.88 -40.97 44.72
N GLU A 182 17.98 -41.21 43.98
CA GLU A 182 18.31 -40.52 42.75
C GLU A 182 17.27 -40.71 41.62
N MET A 183 16.78 -41.95 41.46
CA MET A 183 15.76 -42.23 40.42
C MET A 183 14.41 -41.60 40.77
N TYR A 184 14.04 -41.56 42.06
CA TYR A 184 12.83 -40.90 42.52
C TYR A 184 12.88 -39.39 42.29
N GLU A 185 14.02 -38.76 42.55
CA GLU A 185 14.25 -37.33 42.21
C GLU A 185 14.14 -37.05 40.74
N LEU A 186 14.74 -37.89 39.88
CA LEU A 186 14.67 -37.74 38.40
C LEU A 186 13.23 -37.85 37.88
N LEU A 187 12.44 -38.80 38.38
CA LEU A 187 11.03 -38.96 38.01
C LEU A 187 10.20 -37.74 38.45
N THR A 188 10.45 -37.23 39.66
CA THR A 188 9.77 -36.04 40.17
C THR A 188 10.12 -34.79 39.37
N MET A 189 11.39 -34.64 39.05
CA MET A 189 11.87 -33.53 38.21
C MET A 189 11.29 -33.58 36.81
N ALA A 190 11.18 -34.75 36.19
CA ALA A 190 10.53 -34.94 34.88
C ALA A 190 9.04 -34.56 34.91
N CYS A 191 8.33 -34.86 36.00
CA CYS A 191 6.94 -34.43 36.17
C CYS A 191 6.79 -32.92 36.38
N LEU A 192 7.71 -32.27 37.08
CA LEU A 192 7.70 -30.83 37.36
C LEU A 192 8.05 -30.01 36.10
N LEU A 193 9.05 -30.41 35.32
CA LEU A 193 9.40 -29.75 34.08
C LEU A 193 8.21 -29.70 33.12
N TYR A 194 7.43 -30.76 33.04
CA TYR A 194 6.22 -30.78 32.21
C TYR A 194 5.11 -29.84 32.71
N THR A 195 5.06 -29.52 34.03
CA THR A 195 4.02 -28.62 34.58
C THR A 195 4.39 -27.15 34.47
N SER A 196 5.69 -26.83 34.38
CA SER A 196 6.17 -25.45 34.21
C SER A 196 5.82 -24.87 32.85
N ASP A 197 5.98 -25.65 31.78
CA ASP A 197 5.67 -25.19 30.39
C ASP A 197 4.15 -25.05 30.14
N ALA A 198 3.30 -25.64 30.96
CA ALA A 198 1.85 -25.55 30.81
C ALA A 198 1.21 -24.39 31.61
N ALA A 199 1.99 -23.66 32.39
CA ALA A 199 1.52 -22.54 33.22
C ALA A 199 1.85 -21.16 32.60
N ASP A 200 2.65 -21.11 31.54
CA ASP A 200 3.07 -19.86 30.84
C ASP A 200 2.26 -19.57 29.57
N GLU A 201 1.15 -20.25 29.32
CA GLU A 201 0.13 -19.95 28.31
C GLU A 201 -1.19 -19.54 29.01
#